data_574e11da93b54bda99e5abfbc6f49981
#
_entry.id   574e11da93b54bda99e5abfbc6f49981
#
_cell.length_a   1.000
_cell.length_b   1.000
_cell.length_c   1.000
_cell.angle_alpha   90.00
_cell.angle_beta   90.00
_cell.angle_gamma   90.00
#
_symmetry.space_group_name_H-M   'P 1'
#
loop_
_entity.id
_entity.type
_entity.pdbx_description
1 polymer ?
#
loop_
_entity_poly.entity_id
_entity_poly.type
_entity_poly.pdbx_seq_one_letter_code
_entity_poly.pdbx_strand_id
1 'polypeptide(L)'
;MKRILITGAGGSPSVNFTRSLRQSKDEYYLVGTDADKYYLQRAEVDKAYLAPLAKDPKYIDFLNYIIDKEKIDFVHAQNDVEVGVLSEVREQLHAPTFFPKKETVKVLQDKFESFKIWEAAGIKVPHTVLIQQDTDLQALLDGFGGSMWIRAITGAGGRGSLPV
;
A
#
# COMPACT_ATOMS: atom_id res chain seq x y z
N MET A 1 5.24 -1.28 -27.30
CA MET A 1 4.65 -0.46 -26.18
C MET A 1 4.16 -1.42 -25.10
N LYS A 2 4.67 -1.30 -23.89
CA LYS A 2 4.25 -2.11 -22.73
C LYS A 2 2.94 -1.57 -22.14
N ARG A 3 2.08 -2.45 -21.65
CA ARG A 3 0.78 -2.14 -21.06
C ARG A 3 0.80 -2.42 -19.57
N ILE A 4 0.59 -1.39 -18.76
CA ILE A 4 0.73 -1.48 -17.28
C ILE A 4 -0.62 -1.19 -16.64
N LEU A 5 -1.07 -2.09 -15.77
CA LEU A 5 -2.20 -1.86 -14.88
C LEU A 5 -1.70 -1.24 -13.58
N ILE A 6 -2.26 -0.11 -13.21
CA ILE A 6 -1.94 0.64 -11.98
C ILE A 6 -3.18 0.62 -11.10
N THR A 7 -3.09 -0.01 -9.94
CA THR A 7 -4.19 -0.03 -8.96
C THR A 7 -4.09 1.17 -8.02
N GLY A 8 -5.22 1.59 -7.42
CA GLY A 8 -5.29 2.82 -6.65
C GLY A 8 -4.78 4.04 -7.44
N ALA A 9 -5.12 4.10 -8.74
CA ALA A 9 -4.48 4.97 -9.72
C ALA A 9 -4.64 6.47 -9.43
N GLY A 10 -5.68 6.89 -8.70
CA GLY A 10 -5.90 8.27 -8.29
C GLY A 10 -5.20 8.68 -7.01
N GLY A 11 -4.58 7.75 -6.30
CA GLY A 11 -3.76 8.02 -5.12
C GLY A 11 -2.46 8.73 -5.47
N SER A 12 -1.98 9.63 -4.60
CA SER A 12 -0.78 10.43 -4.87
C SER A 12 0.47 9.59 -5.26
N PRO A 13 0.75 8.44 -4.62
CA PRO A 13 1.88 7.61 -5.03
C PRO A 13 1.73 7.09 -6.47
N SER A 14 0.54 6.61 -6.83
CA SER A 14 0.26 6.08 -8.18
C SER A 14 0.30 7.17 -9.25
N VAL A 15 -0.20 8.37 -8.95
CA VAL A 15 -0.08 9.54 -9.85
C VAL A 15 1.39 9.89 -10.09
N ASN A 16 2.22 9.90 -9.04
CA ASN A 16 3.65 10.17 -9.20
C ASN A 16 4.36 9.08 -10.02
N PHE A 17 4.02 7.82 -9.80
CA PHE A 17 4.51 6.71 -10.61
C PHE A 17 4.15 6.87 -12.09
N THR A 18 2.87 7.18 -12.37
CA THR A 18 2.38 7.44 -13.73
C THR A 18 3.17 8.57 -14.40
N ARG A 19 3.35 9.70 -13.70
CA ARG A 19 4.14 10.84 -14.20
C ARG A 19 5.58 10.47 -14.50
N SER A 20 6.20 9.62 -13.66
CA SER A 20 7.56 9.13 -13.89
C SER A 20 7.64 8.28 -15.15
N LEU A 21 6.66 7.40 -15.39
CA LEU A 21 6.59 6.60 -16.62
C LEU A 21 6.40 7.48 -17.86
N ARG A 22 5.61 8.56 -17.77
CA ARG A 22 5.40 9.50 -18.90
C ARG A 22 6.67 10.28 -19.28
N GLN A 23 7.66 10.36 -18.39
CA GLN A 23 8.97 10.98 -18.67
C GLN A 23 10.00 9.98 -19.23
N SER A 24 9.66 8.69 -19.30
CA SER A 24 10.52 7.69 -19.89
C SER A 24 10.68 7.91 -21.40
N LYS A 25 11.81 7.44 -21.93
CA LYS A 25 12.00 7.35 -23.40
C LYS A 25 11.16 6.24 -24.03
N ASP A 26 10.73 5.26 -23.22
CA ASP A 26 9.86 4.20 -23.67
C ASP A 26 8.40 4.63 -23.60
N GLU A 27 7.58 4.14 -24.54
CA GLU A 27 6.15 4.38 -24.54
C GLU A 27 5.43 3.30 -23.73
N TYR A 28 4.51 3.72 -22.86
CA TYR A 28 3.65 2.86 -22.05
C TYR A 28 2.18 3.17 -22.30
N TYR A 29 1.36 2.14 -22.41
CA TYR A 29 -0.10 2.27 -22.32
C TYR A 29 -0.51 1.98 -20.89
N LEU A 30 -1.07 2.96 -20.19
CA LEU A 30 -1.38 2.92 -18.77
C LEU A 30 -2.87 2.73 -18.55
N VAL A 31 -3.22 1.67 -17.85
CA VAL A 31 -4.60 1.39 -17.42
C VAL A 31 -4.66 1.58 -15.91
N GLY A 32 -5.61 2.37 -15.44
CA GLY A 32 -5.79 2.65 -14.02
C GLY A 32 -7.06 2.03 -13.45
N THR A 33 -6.99 1.54 -12.23
CA THR A 33 -8.18 1.18 -11.44
C THR A 33 -8.17 1.91 -10.11
N ASP A 34 -9.34 2.30 -9.62
CA ASP A 34 -9.52 2.86 -8.28
C ASP A 34 -10.92 2.48 -7.76
N ALA A 35 -11.06 2.26 -6.48
CA ALA A 35 -12.35 1.95 -5.85
C ALA A 35 -13.19 3.20 -5.57
N ASP A 36 -12.57 4.37 -5.56
CA ASP A 36 -13.22 5.66 -5.38
C ASP A 36 -13.32 6.42 -6.70
N LYS A 37 -14.54 6.73 -7.10
CA LYS A 37 -14.81 7.45 -8.37
C LYS A 37 -14.18 8.85 -8.44
N TYR A 38 -14.00 9.52 -7.29
CA TYR A 38 -13.39 10.86 -7.25
C TYR A 38 -11.87 10.75 -7.35
N TYR A 39 -11.26 9.76 -6.67
CA TYR A 39 -9.85 9.47 -6.86
C TYR A 39 -9.54 9.03 -8.29
N LEU A 40 -10.39 8.20 -8.89
CA LEU A 40 -10.22 7.74 -10.26
C LEU A 40 -10.13 8.90 -11.27
N GLN A 41 -10.82 10.01 -11.04
CA GLN A 41 -10.74 11.21 -11.88
C GLN A 41 -9.36 11.90 -11.86
N ARG A 42 -8.53 11.60 -10.87
CA ARG A 42 -7.17 12.13 -10.74
C ARG A 42 -6.13 11.25 -11.45
N ALA A 43 -6.52 10.05 -11.89
CA ALA A 43 -5.62 9.12 -12.53
C ALA A 43 -5.16 9.64 -13.89
N GLU A 44 -3.86 9.80 -14.08
CA GLU A 44 -3.23 10.28 -15.33
C GLU A 44 -2.89 9.10 -16.25
N VAL A 45 -3.91 8.31 -16.59
CA VAL A 45 -3.79 7.07 -17.37
C VAL A 45 -4.51 7.17 -18.71
N ASP A 46 -4.22 6.27 -19.65
CA ASP A 46 -4.88 6.25 -20.95
C ASP A 46 -6.30 5.68 -20.86
N LYS A 47 -6.54 4.79 -19.89
CA LYS A 47 -7.85 4.20 -19.64
C LYS A 47 -8.06 3.94 -18.15
N ALA A 48 -9.24 4.24 -17.65
CA ALA A 48 -9.58 4.13 -16.24
C ALA A 48 -10.82 3.26 -16.02
N TYR A 49 -10.84 2.51 -14.93
CA TYR A 49 -11.94 1.63 -14.51
C TYR A 49 -12.24 1.77 -13.03
N LEU A 50 -13.50 1.92 -12.67
CA LEU A 50 -13.94 1.85 -11.29
C LEU A 50 -13.88 0.39 -10.81
N ALA A 51 -13.10 0.13 -9.77
CA ALA A 51 -12.87 -1.20 -9.23
C ALA A 51 -13.69 -1.45 -7.96
N PRO A 52 -13.96 -2.71 -7.60
CA PRO A 52 -14.36 -3.06 -6.25
C PRO A 52 -13.28 -2.67 -5.23
N LEU A 53 -13.63 -2.58 -3.94
CA LEU A 53 -12.62 -2.44 -2.87
C LEU A 53 -11.69 -3.65 -2.86
N ALA A 54 -10.43 -3.45 -2.50
CA ALA A 54 -9.41 -4.53 -2.50
C ALA A 54 -9.81 -5.76 -1.66
N LYS A 55 -10.62 -5.57 -0.61
CA LYS A 55 -11.13 -6.65 0.24
C LYS A 55 -12.44 -7.29 -0.25
N ASP A 56 -12.99 -6.80 -1.36
CA ASP A 56 -14.17 -7.40 -1.98
C ASP A 56 -13.78 -8.75 -2.62
N PRO A 57 -14.54 -9.83 -2.39
CA PRO A 57 -14.27 -11.14 -3.03
C PRO A 57 -14.15 -11.10 -4.55
N LYS A 58 -14.79 -10.13 -5.20
CA LYS A 58 -14.76 -9.96 -6.66
C LYS A 58 -13.54 -9.18 -7.17
N TYR A 59 -12.68 -8.68 -6.27
CA TYR A 59 -11.60 -7.78 -6.66
C TYR A 59 -10.59 -8.45 -7.60
N ILE A 60 -10.17 -9.67 -7.29
CA ILE A 60 -9.18 -10.39 -8.11
C ILE A 60 -9.76 -10.79 -9.47
N ASP A 61 -10.99 -11.27 -9.51
CA ASP A 61 -11.67 -11.60 -10.78
C ASP A 61 -11.82 -10.35 -11.65
N PHE A 62 -12.15 -9.22 -11.04
CA PHE A 62 -12.24 -7.95 -11.75
C PHE A 62 -10.88 -7.53 -12.33
N LEU A 63 -9.79 -7.62 -11.54
CA LEU A 63 -8.45 -7.28 -12.04
C LEU A 63 -8.06 -8.21 -13.20
N ASN A 64 -8.28 -9.52 -13.08
CA ASN A 64 -7.98 -10.47 -14.13
C ASN A 64 -8.79 -10.20 -15.41
N TYR A 65 -10.07 -9.84 -15.25
CA TYR A 65 -10.88 -9.40 -16.41
C TYR A 65 -10.24 -8.17 -17.10
N ILE A 66 -9.75 -7.18 -16.36
CA ILE A 66 -9.08 -6.00 -16.93
C ILE A 66 -7.74 -6.38 -17.54
N ILE A 67 -6.96 -7.26 -16.90
CA ILE A 67 -5.68 -7.75 -17.40
C ILE A 67 -5.87 -8.39 -18.78
N ASP A 68 -6.81 -9.29 -18.91
CA ASP A 68 -7.09 -10.01 -20.16
C ASP A 68 -7.64 -9.08 -21.24
N LYS A 69 -8.63 -8.26 -20.88
CA LYS A 69 -9.30 -7.31 -21.79
C LYS A 69 -8.33 -6.27 -22.35
N GLU A 70 -7.47 -5.71 -21.51
CA GLU A 70 -6.53 -4.66 -21.90
C GLU A 70 -5.16 -5.22 -22.31
N LYS A 71 -4.97 -6.55 -22.28
CA LYS A 71 -3.72 -7.24 -22.60
C LYS A 71 -2.55 -6.67 -21.78
N ILE A 72 -2.72 -6.64 -20.47
CA ILE A 72 -1.75 -6.06 -19.53
C ILE A 72 -0.50 -6.92 -19.46
N ASP A 73 0.66 -6.30 -19.58
CA ASP A 73 1.97 -6.95 -19.44
C ASP A 73 2.46 -6.97 -18.01
N PHE A 74 2.00 -6.03 -17.14
CA PHE A 74 2.49 -5.88 -15.78
C PHE A 74 1.48 -5.17 -14.88
N VAL A 75 1.37 -5.62 -13.60
CA VAL A 75 0.52 -5.00 -12.58
C VAL A 75 1.37 -4.28 -11.55
N HIS A 76 1.03 -3.02 -11.28
CA HIS A 76 1.65 -2.19 -10.26
C HIS A 76 0.64 -1.70 -9.22
N ALA A 77 0.98 -1.83 -7.93
CA ALA A 77 0.19 -1.29 -6.82
C ALA A 77 1.11 -0.59 -5.81
N GLN A 78 0.60 0.50 -5.23
CA GLN A 78 1.31 1.25 -4.17
C GLN A 78 0.43 1.51 -2.94
N ASN A 79 -0.87 1.28 -3.03
CA ASN A 79 -1.77 1.38 -1.88
C ASN A 79 -1.52 0.20 -0.94
N ASP A 80 -1.29 0.47 0.35
CA ASP A 80 -0.97 -0.56 1.34
C ASP A 80 -2.01 -1.69 1.40
N VAL A 81 -3.30 -1.37 1.31
CA VAL A 81 -4.37 -2.38 1.37
C VAL A 81 -4.31 -3.28 0.14
N GLU A 82 -4.14 -2.69 -1.05
CA GLU A 82 -4.04 -3.45 -2.31
C GLU A 82 -2.75 -4.28 -2.35
N VAL A 83 -1.61 -3.70 -1.96
CA VAL A 83 -0.34 -4.44 -1.86
C VAL A 83 -0.47 -5.62 -0.90
N GLY A 84 -1.13 -5.44 0.25
CA GLY A 84 -1.41 -6.53 1.19
C GLY A 84 -2.18 -7.67 0.53
N VAL A 85 -3.34 -7.37 -0.05
CA VAL A 85 -4.19 -8.37 -0.72
C VAL A 85 -3.45 -9.02 -1.89
N LEU A 86 -2.89 -8.22 -2.79
CA LEU A 86 -2.25 -8.72 -4.01
C LEU A 86 -0.97 -9.53 -3.73
N SER A 87 -0.24 -9.22 -2.66
CA SER A 87 0.94 -10.02 -2.27
C SER A 87 0.56 -11.44 -1.81
N GLU A 88 -0.62 -11.62 -1.24
CA GLU A 88 -1.10 -12.94 -0.81
C GLU A 88 -1.58 -13.82 -1.97
N VAL A 89 -2.13 -13.20 -3.01
CA VAL A 89 -2.77 -13.90 -4.13
C VAL A 89 -2.07 -13.66 -5.48
N ARG A 90 -0.80 -13.24 -5.47
CA ARG A 90 -0.06 -12.88 -6.69
C ARG A 90 -0.09 -13.95 -7.78
N GLU A 91 -0.10 -15.22 -7.39
CA GLU A 91 -0.13 -16.37 -8.30
C GLU A 91 -1.49 -16.52 -9.01
N GLN A 92 -2.51 -15.81 -8.56
CA GLN A 92 -3.84 -15.79 -9.18
C GLN A 92 -3.98 -14.66 -10.21
N LEU A 93 -3.02 -13.74 -10.28
CA LEU A 93 -3.04 -12.66 -11.28
C LEU A 93 -2.59 -13.19 -12.64
N HIS A 94 -3.32 -12.82 -13.69
CA HIS A 94 -3.01 -13.21 -15.08
C HIS A 94 -1.83 -12.42 -15.69
N ALA A 95 -1.24 -11.49 -14.97
CA ALA A 95 -0.05 -10.76 -15.39
C ALA A 95 0.98 -10.69 -14.26
N PRO A 96 2.29 -10.63 -14.57
CA PRO A 96 3.35 -10.51 -13.58
C PRO A 96 3.27 -9.21 -12.80
N THR A 97 3.82 -9.25 -11.59
CA THR A 97 3.91 -8.13 -10.67
C THR A 97 5.23 -8.10 -9.92
N PHE A 98 5.61 -6.96 -9.38
CA PHE A 98 6.82 -6.79 -8.57
C PHE A 98 6.44 -6.37 -7.14
N PHE A 99 5.71 -7.24 -6.44
CA PHE A 99 5.46 -7.05 -5.01
C PHE A 99 6.51 -7.78 -4.17
N PRO A 100 6.87 -7.27 -2.98
CA PRO A 100 7.64 -8.03 -2.01
C PRO A 100 6.90 -9.35 -1.67
N LYS A 101 7.62 -10.32 -1.12
CA LYS A 101 7.00 -11.56 -0.62
C LYS A 101 5.94 -11.21 0.44
N LYS A 102 4.87 -11.99 0.52
CA LYS A 102 3.75 -11.73 1.46
C LYS A 102 4.21 -11.62 2.92
N GLU A 103 5.21 -12.41 3.32
CA GLU A 103 5.79 -12.37 4.66
C GLU A 103 6.45 -11.00 4.92
N THR A 104 7.19 -10.49 3.94
CA THR A 104 7.81 -9.15 4.00
C THR A 104 6.74 -8.07 4.07
N VAL A 105 5.69 -8.16 3.26
CA VAL A 105 4.58 -7.19 3.28
C VAL A 105 3.90 -7.20 4.65
N LYS A 106 3.59 -8.37 5.23
CA LYS A 106 2.97 -8.48 6.56
C LYS A 106 3.81 -7.81 7.64
N VAL A 107 5.10 -8.06 7.66
CA VAL A 107 6.04 -7.45 8.62
C VAL A 107 6.08 -5.93 8.44
N LEU A 108 6.23 -5.45 7.20
CA LEU A 108 6.37 -4.01 6.94
C LEU A 108 5.07 -3.23 7.15
N GLN A 109 3.91 -3.86 7.06
CA GLN A 109 2.63 -3.25 7.35
C GLN A 109 2.29 -3.24 8.85
N ASP A 110 2.97 -4.04 9.67
CA ASP A 110 2.91 -4.01 11.12
C ASP A 110 4.10 -3.22 11.67
N LYS A 111 3.82 -2.01 12.20
CA LYS A 111 4.87 -1.09 12.65
C LYS A 111 5.61 -1.59 13.89
N PHE A 112 4.93 -2.37 14.73
CA PHE A 112 5.56 -2.92 15.94
C PHE A 112 6.43 -4.14 15.62
N GLU A 113 5.99 -5.01 14.72
CA GLU A 113 6.82 -6.12 14.23
C GLU A 113 8.06 -5.59 13.47
N SER A 114 7.89 -4.58 12.62
CA SER A 114 9.02 -3.92 11.95
C SER A 114 10.03 -3.36 12.96
N PHE A 115 9.54 -2.67 13.99
CA PHE A 115 10.38 -2.15 15.08
C PHE A 115 11.21 -3.26 15.73
N LYS A 116 10.57 -4.35 16.16
CA LYS A 116 11.27 -5.48 16.82
C LYS A 116 12.37 -6.08 15.96
N ILE A 117 12.09 -6.27 14.67
CA ILE A 117 13.05 -6.84 13.72
C ILE A 117 14.25 -5.91 13.53
N TRP A 118 14.02 -4.61 13.38
CA TRP A 118 15.10 -3.64 13.20
C TRP A 118 15.96 -3.52 14.47
N GLU A 119 15.34 -3.48 15.63
CA GLU A 119 16.04 -3.46 16.92
C GLU A 119 16.91 -4.70 17.10
N ALA A 120 16.35 -5.89 16.82
CA ALA A 120 17.07 -7.17 16.88
C ALA A 120 18.23 -7.25 15.87
N ALA A 121 18.11 -6.55 14.73
CA ALA A 121 19.17 -6.43 13.73
C ALA A 121 20.24 -5.37 14.09
N GLY A 122 20.15 -4.72 15.25
CA GLY A 122 21.08 -3.68 15.70
C GLY A 122 20.89 -2.33 15.00
N ILE A 123 19.78 -2.14 14.30
CA ILE A 123 19.43 -0.85 13.69
C ILE A 123 18.94 0.08 14.81
N LYS A 124 19.47 1.29 14.86
CA LYS A 124 19.04 2.29 15.83
C LYS A 124 17.61 2.74 15.54
N VAL A 125 16.69 2.39 16.43
CA VAL A 125 15.26 2.73 16.36
C VAL A 125 14.86 3.59 17.55
N PRO A 126 13.79 4.40 17.44
CA PRO A 126 13.23 5.12 18.59
C PRO A 126 12.73 4.13 19.66
N HIS A 127 12.83 4.51 20.93
CA HIS A 127 12.19 3.74 22.01
C HIS A 127 10.69 3.60 21.72
N THR A 128 10.21 2.37 21.69
CA THR A 128 8.84 2.07 21.27
C THR A 128 8.23 1.03 22.20
N VAL A 129 7.02 1.30 22.67
CA VAL A 129 6.28 0.42 23.58
C VAL A 129 4.91 0.11 22.98
N LEU A 130 4.48 -1.13 23.11
CA LEU A 130 3.13 -1.54 22.72
C LEU A 130 2.14 -1.15 23.83
N ILE A 131 1.17 -0.30 23.51
CA ILE A 131 0.07 0.04 24.41
C ILE A 131 -0.97 -1.08 24.36
N GLN A 132 -1.31 -1.62 25.53
CA GLN A 132 -2.35 -2.62 25.72
C GLN A 132 -3.49 -2.05 26.57
N GLN A 133 -4.57 -2.82 26.75
CA GLN A 133 -5.75 -2.35 27.44
C GLN A 133 -5.48 -1.97 28.93
N ASP A 134 -4.54 -2.64 29.56
CA ASP A 134 -4.13 -2.46 30.96
C ASP A 134 -2.91 -1.54 31.15
N THR A 135 -2.42 -0.90 30.08
CA THR A 135 -1.26 0.00 30.13
C THR A 135 -1.61 1.25 30.92
N ASP A 136 -0.82 1.56 31.96
CA ASP A 136 -0.87 2.84 32.67
C ASP A 136 -0.29 3.94 31.75
N LEU A 137 -1.17 4.68 31.12
CA LEU A 137 -0.79 5.71 30.15
C LEU A 137 -0.08 6.91 30.82
N GLN A 138 -0.40 7.23 32.10
CA GLN A 138 0.28 8.32 32.80
C GLN A 138 1.73 7.94 33.14
N ALA A 139 1.92 6.76 33.71
CA ALA A 139 3.26 6.25 34.00
C ALA A 139 4.11 6.13 32.72
N LEU A 140 3.49 5.71 31.60
CA LEU A 140 4.16 5.63 30.31
C LEU A 140 4.57 7.02 29.79
N LEU A 141 3.68 8.01 29.87
CA LEU A 141 3.95 9.39 29.46
C LEU A 141 5.10 9.99 30.27
N ASP A 142 5.08 9.80 31.59
CA ASP A 142 6.14 10.26 32.50
C ASP A 142 7.48 9.60 32.13
N GLY A 143 7.48 8.32 31.82
CA GLY A 143 8.66 7.57 31.38
C GLY A 143 9.23 8.05 30.04
N PHE A 144 8.42 8.65 29.17
CA PHE A 144 8.84 9.29 27.93
C PHE A 144 9.24 10.78 28.09
N GLY A 145 9.27 11.29 29.31
CA GLY A 145 9.63 12.69 29.56
C GLY A 145 8.53 13.69 29.28
N GLY A 146 7.27 13.27 29.38
CA GLY A 146 6.08 14.11 29.24
C GLY A 146 5.60 14.34 27.81
N SER A 147 6.20 13.66 26.82
CA SER A 147 5.68 13.70 25.45
C SER A 147 5.99 12.41 24.70
N MET A 148 5.05 11.94 23.91
CA MET A 148 5.22 10.76 23.08
C MET A 148 4.40 10.84 21.78
N TRP A 149 4.73 9.99 20.82
CA TRP A 149 3.98 9.83 19.58
C TRP A 149 3.23 8.50 19.59
N ILE A 150 1.91 8.57 19.69
CA ILE A 150 1.05 7.37 19.62
C ILE A 150 0.65 7.13 18.17
N ARG A 151 0.65 5.88 17.74
CA ARG A 151 0.19 5.51 16.40
C ARG A 151 -0.44 4.12 16.35
N ALA A 152 -1.38 3.93 15.45
CA ALA A 152 -1.91 2.60 15.15
C ALA A 152 -0.80 1.68 14.61
N ILE A 153 -0.82 0.41 15.01
CA ILE A 153 0.13 -0.62 14.56
C ILE A 153 0.07 -0.78 13.05
N THR A 154 -1.14 -0.83 12.50
CA THR A 154 -1.38 -0.96 11.06
C THR A 154 -2.06 0.30 10.49
N GLY A 155 -2.05 0.44 9.17
CA GLY A 155 -2.65 1.58 8.48
C GLY A 155 -1.62 2.59 7.98
N ALA A 156 -2.09 3.50 7.13
CA ALA A 156 -1.27 4.50 6.43
C ALA A 156 -1.88 5.91 6.52
N GLY A 157 -1.14 6.90 6.01
CA GLY A 157 -1.61 8.28 5.89
C GLY A 157 -1.82 9.00 7.22
N GLY A 158 -1.12 8.62 8.29
CA GLY A 158 -1.23 9.24 9.62
C GLY A 158 -2.52 8.92 10.38
N ARG A 159 -3.39 8.07 9.85
CA ARG A 159 -4.62 7.65 10.52
C ARG A 159 -4.30 6.92 11.82
N GLY A 160 -4.96 7.31 12.92
CA GLY A 160 -4.69 6.77 14.25
C GLY A 160 -3.29 7.10 14.77
N SER A 161 -2.74 8.25 14.40
CA SER A 161 -1.48 8.77 14.91
C SER A 161 -1.66 10.17 15.47
N LEU A 162 -1.14 10.41 16.67
CA LEU A 162 -1.22 11.71 17.34
C LEU A 162 -0.04 11.91 18.31
N PRO A 163 0.42 13.16 18.48
CA PRO A 163 1.30 13.53 19.60
C PRO A 163 0.50 13.59 20.89
N VAL A 164 1.12 13.24 22.00
CA VAL A 164 0.57 13.34 23.35
C VAL A 164 1.62 13.98 24.26
#